data_fc75aa3fb20d36b9391eae021ca2fad3
#
_entry.id   fc75aa3fb20d36b9391eae021ca2fad3
#
_cell.length_a   1.000
_cell.length_b   1.000
_cell.length_c   1.000
_cell.angle_alpha   90.00
_cell.angle_beta   90.00
_cell.angle_gamma   90.00
#
_symmetry.space_group_name_H-M   'P 1'
#
loop_
_entity.id
_entity.type
_entity.pdbx_description
1 polymer ?
#
loop_
_entity_poly.entity_id
_entity_poly.type
_entity_poly.pdbx_seq_one_letter_code
_entity_poly.pdbx_strand_id
1 'polypeptide(L)'
;MVKTLIFALLATMCATFLWGCGGKVSYTTVDGTMLGTTLHVVADVQGTSPQELYAAVMALDREAKASMSIFDPASLLSRLNRNQTDSVDRHIAFNLRLADSISSLSDGRYDVTVKPLVEAWGFAGKEAQENPNVDSILAFVGRQKVRIENGRLIKDDPRVQLDFNSIAKGYTVDLLAQLVESFGARNYIVDIGGEVRCKGVNRQGNPWRIGIETPFDGNMSNGEYLQRRIGMTEGGLATSGNYRR
;
A
#
# COMPACT_ATOMS: atom_id res chain seq x y z
N MET A 1 -32.79 -60.89 -0.71
CA MET A 1 -31.98 -60.43 0.43
C MET A 1 -30.60 -59.91 0.04
N VAL A 2 -29.82 -60.58 -0.82
CA VAL A 2 -28.46 -60.15 -1.17
C VAL A 2 -28.41 -58.80 -1.93
N LYS A 3 -29.35 -58.52 -2.86
CA LYS A 3 -29.43 -57.26 -3.62
C LYS A 3 -29.74 -56.04 -2.74
N THR A 4 -30.54 -56.23 -1.68
CA THR A 4 -30.89 -55.15 -0.74
C THR A 4 -29.72 -54.78 0.18
N LEU A 5 -28.87 -55.77 0.54
CA LEU A 5 -27.65 -55.53 1.35
C LEU A 5 -26.59 -54.76 0.57
N ILE A 6 -26.40 -55.03 -0.74
CA ILE A 6 -25.44 -54.34 -1.59
C ILE A 6 -25.82 -52.89 -1.80
N PHE A 7 -27.12 -52.56 -1.94
CA PHE A 7 -27.59 -51.18 -2.05
C PHE A 7 -27.41 -50.41 -0.74
N ALA A 8 -27.60 -51.04 0.42
CA ALA A 8 -27.38 -50.41 1.72
C ALA A 8 -25.90 -50.15 1.98
N LEU A 9 -24.97 -51.03 1.56
CA LEU A 9 -23.53 -50.83 1.68
C LEU A 9 -23.00 -49.71 0.74
N LEU A 10 -23.52 -49.62 -0.48
CA LEU A 10 -23.15 -48.54 -1.41
C LEU A 10 -23.67 -47.15 -0.95
N ALA A 11 -24.88 -47.11 -0.37
CA ALA A 11 -25.43 -45.86 0.18
C ALA A 11 -24.64 -45.38 1.41
N THR A 12 -24.14 -46.29 2.27
CA THR A 12 -23.32 -45.92 3.43
C THR A 12 -21.91 -45.48 3.01
N MET A 13 -21.34 -46.03 1.94
CA MET A 13 -20.04 -45.63 1.42
C MET A 13 -20.08 -44.26 0.71
N CYS A 14 -21.18 -43.90 0.07
CA CYS A 14 -21.37 -42.54 -0.48
C CYS A 14 -21.60 -41.45 0.59
N ALA A 15 -22.21 -41.82 1.74
CA ALA A 15 -22.46 -40.85 2.80
C ALA A 15 -21.21 -40.42 3.58
N THR A 16 -20.14 -41.27 3.57
CA THR A 16 -18.88 -40.96 4.26
C THR A 16 -17.95 -40.02 3.46
N PHE A 17 -18.20 -39.82 2.13
CA PHE A 17 -17.43 -38.90 1.31
C PHE A 17 -17.93 -37.44 1.34
N LEU A 18 -19.06 -37.16 2.01
CA LEU A 18 -19.60 -35.79 2.10
C LEU A 18 -19.24 -35.04 3.39
N TRP A 19 -18.49 -35.66 4.29
CA TRP A 19 -17.82 -34.88 5.35
C TRP A 19 -16.51 -34.36 4.79
N GLY A 20 -16.63 -33.38 3.86
CA GLY A 20 -15.52 -32.54 3.48
C GLY A 20 -14.99 -31.88 4.74
N CYS A 21 -13.72 -32.12 5.03
CA CYS A 21 -12.95 -31.36 6.02
C CYS A 21 -13.09 -29.87 5.74
N GLY A 22 -14.10 -29.24 6.31
CA GLY A 22 -14.13 -27.81 6.53
C GLY A 22 -13.08 -27.51 7.59
N GLY A 23 -11.79 -27.64 7.24
CA GLY A 23 -10.70 -27.19 8.09
C GLY A 23 -10.98 -25.74 8.46
N LYS A 24 -10.99 -25.41 9.76
CA LYS A 24 -11.10 -24.01 10.20
C LYS A 24 -10.01 -23.24 9.48
N VAL A 25 -10.41 -22.27 8.67
CA VAL A 25 -9.49 -21.33 8.01
C VAL A 25 -8.67 -20.65 9.11
N SER A 26 -7.36 -20.91 9.11
CA SER A 26 -6.45 -20.30 10.07
C SER A 26 -5.96 -18.97 9.50
N TYR A 27 -6.04 -17.92 10.30
CA TYR A 27 -5.51 -16.60 9.93
C TYR A 27 -4.21 -16.31 10.68
N THR A 28 -3.21 -15.92 9.96
CA THR A 28 -1.95 -15.37 10.49
C THR A 28 -2.08 -13.87 10.66
N THR A 29 -1.55 -13.33 11.76
CA THR A 29 -1.47 -11.89 12.00
C THR A 29 -0.01 -11.48 12.08
N VAL A 30 0.31 -10.36 11.42
CA VAL A 30 1.63 -9.70 11.48
C VAL A 30 1.39 -8.24 11.82
N ASP A 31 1.99 -7.80 12.94
CA ASP A 31 1.99 -6.42 13.40
C ASP A 31 3.41 -5.88 13.42
N GLY A 32 3.58 -4.57 13.18
CA GLY A 32 4.90 -3.94 13.20
C GLY A 32 4.90 -2.52 12.65
N THR A 33 5.99 -2.18 11.99
CA THR A 33 6.14 -0.89 11.30
C THR A 33 6.62 -1.11 9.87
N MET A 34 6.09 -0.34 8.93
CA MET A 34 6.45 -0.34 7.51
C MET A 34 6.36 1.09 6.97
N LEU A 35 7.30 1.50 6.14
CA LEU A 35 7.38 2.85 5.58
C LEU A 35 7.34 3.97 6.66
N GLY A 36 7.84 3.69 7.87
CA GLY A 36 7.87 4.65 8.97
C GLY A 36 6.54 4.83 9.72
N THR A 37 5.54 3.99 9.47
CA THR A 37 4.24 4.01 10.15
C THR A 37 3.81 2.62 10.60
N THR A 38 2.61 2.50 11.18
CA THR A 38 2.06 1.23 11.64
C THR A 38 1.80 0.27 10.50
N LEU A 39 2.02 -1.02 10.76
CA LEU A 39 1.68 -2.14 9.88
C LEU A 39 0.74 -3.08 10.61
N HIS A 40 -0.35 -3.48 9.95
CA HIS A 40 -1.23 -4.54 10.40
C HIS A 40 -1.64 -5.43 9.22
N VAL A 41 -1.39 -6.73 9.34
CA VAL A 41 -1.75 -7.75 8.35
C VAL A 41 -2.51 -8.87 9.03
N VAL A 42 -3.67 -9.22 8.51
CA VAL A 42 -4.38 -10.46 8.86
C VAL A 42 -4.72 -11.18 7.57
N ALA A 43 -4.24 -12.41 7.40
CA ALA A 43 -4.43 -13.17 6.17
C ALA A 43 -4.55 -14.68 6.44
N ASP A 44 -5.35 -15.37 5.64
CA ASP A 44 -5.51 -16.83 5.69
C ASP A 44 -4.45 -17.56 4.86
N VAL A 45 -3.17 -17.18 5.04
CA VAL A 45 -2.05 -17.78 4.33
C VAL A 45 -1.95 -19.28 4.59
N GLN A 46 -1.53 -20.03 3.57
CA GLN A 46 -1.45 -21.49 3.62
C GLN A 46 -0.01 -21.95 3.81
N GLY A 47 0.22 -22.82 4.82
CA GLY A 47 1.52 -23.46 5.02
C GLY A 47 2.68 -22.52 5.37
N THR A 48 2.40 -21.27 5.70
CA THR A 48 3.39 -20.22 5.99
C THR A 48 3.35 -19.86 7.46
N SER A 49 4.48 -19.89 8.12
CA SER A 49 4.59 -19.45 9.52
C SER A 49 4.49 -17.91 9.64
N PRO A 50 4.07 -17.39 10.81
CA PRO A 50 4.07 -15.95 11.06
C PRO A 50 5.44 -15.30 10.85
N GLN A 51 6.52 -16.01 11.17
CA GLN A 51 7.90 -15.55 11.03
C GLN A 51 8.30 -15.43 9.55
N GLU A 52 7.93 -16.41 8.71
CA GLU A 52 8.18 -16.36 7.27
C GLU A 52 7.40 -15.24 6.61
N LEU A 53 6.12 -15.08 6.96
CA LEU A 53 5.31 -13.97 6.45
C LEU A 53 5.91 -12.61 6.87
N TYR A 54 6.29 -12.46 8.14
CA TYR A 54 6.94 -11.25 8.64
C TYR A 54 8.24 -10.95 7.90
N ALA A 55 9.08 -11.94 7.67
CA ALA A 55 10.34 -11.78 6.94
C ALA A 55 10.11 -11.31 5.49
N ALA A 56 9.09 -11.86 4.81
CA ALA A 56 8.71 -11.45 3.45
C ALA A 56 8.16 -10.02 3.42
N VAL A 57 7.33 -9.64 4.39
CA VAL A 57 6.81 -8.26 4.54
C VAL A 57 7.95 -7.28 4.77
N MET A 58 8.92 -7.61 5.62
CA MET A 58 10.09 -6.75 5.87
C MET A 58 11.04 -6.68 4.66
N ALA A 59 11.09 -7.70 3.83
CA ALA A 59 11.81 -7.64 2.56
C ALA A 59 11.15 -6.64 1.59
N LEU A 60 9.83 -6.66 1.48
CA LEU A 60 9.06 -5.69 0.70
C LEU A 60 9.24 -4.25 1.24
N ASP A 61 9.26 -4.03 2.56
CA ASP A 61 9.53 -2.72 3.16
C ASP A 61 10.88 -2.17 2.73
N ARG A 62 11.94 -3.01 2.80
CA ARG A 62 13.28 -2.62 2.35
C ARG A 62 13.31 -2.29 0.86
N GLU A 63 12.67 -3.08 0.01
CA GLU A 63 12.59 -2.85 -1.43
C GLU A 63 11.88 -1.52 -1.74
N ALA A 64 10.72 -1.29 -1.14
CA ALA A 64 9.95 -0.07 -1.32
C ALA A 64 10.73 1.18 -0.87
N LYS A 65 11.38 1.13 0.28
CA LYS A 65 12.22 2.22 0.80
C LYS A 65 13.43 2.48 -0.09
N ALA A 66 14.14 1.45 -0.51
CA ALA A 66 15.32 1.57 -1.36
C ALA A 66 14.99 2.20 -2.74
N SER A 67 13.77 2.01 -3.21
CA SER A 67 13.31 2.62 -4.45
C SER A 67 12.73 4.02 -4.25
N MET A 68 11.71 4.17 -3.41
CA MET A 68 10.78 5.31 -3.45
C MET A 68 10.94 6.34 -2.33
N SER A 69 11.81 6.11 -1.34
CA SER A 69 11.97 7.05 -0.23
C SER A 69 12.59 8.38 -0.69
N ILE A 70 12.00 9.50 -0.28
CA ILE A 70 12.63 10.83 -0.41
C ILE A 70 13.48 11.19 0.81
N PHE A 71 13.40 10.39 1.90
CA PHE A 71 14.10 10.61 3.16
C PHE A 71 15.45 9.88 3.22
N ASP A 72 15.59 8.78 2.47
CA ASP A 72 16.85 8.05 2.34
C ASP A 72 17.66 8.61 1.16
N PRO A 73 18.83 9.21 1.39
CA PRO A 73 19.68 9.71 0.32
C PRO A 73 20.22 8.61 -0.62
N ALA A 74 20.27 7.36 -0.17
CA ALA A 74 20.74 6.23 -0.99
C ALA A 74 19.63 5.66 -1.89
N SER A 75 18.35 5.99 -1.65
CA SER A 75 17.22 5.50 -2.44
C SER A 75 17.33 5.90 -3.91
N LEU A 76 16.71 5.11 -4.78
CA LEU A 76 16.71 5.39 -6.21
C LEU A 76 16.03 6.74 -6.53
N LEU A 77 14.86 7.03 -5.92
CA LEU A 77 14.16 8.30 -6.11
C LEU A 77 14.99 9.50 -5.68
N SER A 78 15.68 9.42 -4.53
CA SER A 78 16.57 10.48 -4.06
C SER A 78 17.75 10.70 -5.00
N ARG A 79 18.32 9.64 -5.58
CA ARG A 79 19.39 9.73 -6.57
C ARG A 79 18.92 10.30 -7.90
N LEU A 80 17.72 9.92 -8.37
CA LEU A 80 17.06 10.51 -9.53
C LEU A 80 16.82 12.01 -9.34
N ASN A 81 16.34 12.40 -8.16
CA ASN A 81 16.09 13.80 -7.82
C ASN A 81 17.38 14.65 -7.84
N ARG A 82 18.50 14.05 -7.47
CA ARG A 82 19.82 14.71 -7.51
C ARG A 82 20.58 14.54 -8.83
N ASN A 83 19.96 13.96 -9.86
CA ASN A 83 20.57 13.67 -11.17
C ASN A 83 21.86 12.81 -11.08
N GLN A 84 21.92 11.90 -10.08
CA GLN A 84 23.03 10.95 -9.91
C GLN A 84 22.83 9.66 -10.70
N THR A 85 21.62 9.46 -11.22
CA THR A 85 21.22 8.39 -12.12
C THR A 85 20.00 8.85 -12.90
N ASP A 86 19.76 8.22 -14.03
CA ASP A 86 18.53 8.36 -14.84
C ASP A 86 17.80 7.01 -14.98
N SER A 87 18.42 5.90 -14.57
CA SER A 87 17.84 4.56 -14.64
C SER A 87 16.68 4.42 -13.66
N VAL A 88 15.53 3.90 -14.11
CA VAL A 88 14.36 3.68 -13.28
C VAL A 88 14.09 2.19 -13.09
N ASP A 89 13.59 1.83 -11.89
CA ASP A 89 13.08 0.51 -11.61
C ASP A 89 11.56 0.40 -11.85
N ARG A 90 11.01 -0.78 -11.59
CA ARG A 90 9.58 -1.04 -11.75
C ARG A 90 8.70 -0.16 -10.87
N HIS A 91 9.17 0.21 -9.66
CA HIS A 91 8.40 0.99 -8.70
C HIS A 91 8.32 2.45 -9.12
N ILE A 92 9.44 3.04 -9.51
CA ILE A 92 9.47 4.41 -10.06
C ILE A 92 8.63 4.48 -11.33
N ALA A 93 8.80 3.52 -12.25
CA ALA A 93 8.06 3.50 -13.52
C ALA A 93 6.55 3.35 -13.30
N PHE A 94 6.12 2.51 -12.36
CA PHE A 94 4.71 2.34 -12.05
C PHE A 94 4.11 3.61 -11.45
N ASN A 95 4.75 4.18 -10.40
CA ASN A 95 4.23 5.35 -9.72
C ASN A 95 4.20 6.58 -10.63
N LEU A 96 5.17 6.75 -11.54
CA LEU A 96 5.12 7.86 -12.50
C LEU A 96 3.97 7.70 -13.50
N ARG A 97 3.72 6.49 -14.03
CA ARG A 97 2.54 6.24 -14.89
C ARG A 97 1.22 6.44 -14.16
N LEU A 98 1.12 6.00 -12.91
CA LEU A 98 -0.05 6.23 -12.07
C LEU A 98 -0.28 7.72 -11.85
N ALA A 99 0.78 8.46 -11.51
CA ALA A 99 0.74 9.91 -11.34
C ALA A 99 0.26 10.62 -12.61
N ASP A 100 0.74 10.20 -13.78
CA ASP A 100 0.30 10.73 -15.07
C ASP A 100 -1.20 10.49 -15.33
N SER A 101 -1.69 9.30 -14.98
CA SER A 101 -3.11 8.97 -15.11
C SER A 101 -3.97 9.84 -14.19
N ILE A 102 -3.58 9.99 -12.92
CA ILE A 102 -4.29 10.83 -11.94
C ILE A 102 -4.23 12.31 -12.35
N SER A 103 -3.07 12.78 -12.80
CA SER A 103 -2.91 14.14 -13.29
C SER A 103 -3.85 14.42 -14.45
N SER A 104 -3.95 13.50 -15.41
CA SER A 104 -4.86 13.63 -16.57
C SER A 104 -6.34 13.64 -16.14
N LEU A 105 -6.74 12.79 -15.20
CA LEU A 105 -8.10 12.73 -14.66
C LEU A 105 -8.47 13.96 -13.81
N SER A 106 -7.49 14.66 -13.25
CA SER A 106 -7.67 15.82 -12.38
C SER A 106 -7.42 17.15 -13.10
N ASP A 107 -7.34 17.17 -14.42
CA ASP A 107 -7.00 18.36 -15.21
C ASP A 107 -5.71 19.04 -14.73
N GLY A 108 -4.67 18.22 -14.40
CA GLY A 108 -3.36 18.69 -13.97
C GLY A 108 -3.30 19.18 -12.52
N ARG A 109 -4.34 18.99 -11.71
CA ARG A 109 -4.33 19.39 -10.28
C ARG A 109 -3.49 18.49 -9.41
N TYR A 110 -3.22 17.27 -9.84
CA TYR A 110 -2.30 16.33 -9.22
C TYR A 110 -0.97 16.33 -9.97
N ASP A 111 0.13 16.58 -9.26
CA ASP A 111 1.47 16.63 -9.86
C ASP A 111 2.52 16.13 -8.87
N VAL A 112 3.25 15.08 -9.24
CA VAL A 112 4.32 14.51 -8.42
C VAL A 112 5.64 15.29 -8.52
N THR A 113 5.72 16.31 -9.36
CA THR A 113 6.90 17.18 -9.48
C THR A 113 6.91 18.33 -8.46
N VAL A 114 5.90 18.38 -7.58
CA VAL A 114 5.72 19.45 -6.57
C VAL A 114 6.73 19.42 -5.42
N LYS A 115 7.65 18.45 -5.38
CA LYS A 115 8.62 18.29 -4.28
C LYS A 115 9.32 19.60 -3.89
N PRO A 116 9.81 20.44 -4.82
CA PRO A 116 10.45 21.71 -4.45
C PRO A 116 9.51 22.69 -3.72
N LEU A 117 8.21 22.68 -4.05
CA LEU A 117 7.19 23.47 -3.34
C LEU A 117 6.95 22.90 -1.94
N VAL A 118 6.80 21.57 -1.83
CA VAL A 118 6.61 20.87 -0.57
C VAL A 118 7.75 21.19 0.41
N GLU A 119 8.99 21.16 -0.06
CA GLU A 119 10.17 21.53 0.74
C GLU A 119 10.19 23.03 1.11
N ALA A 120 9.84 23.93 0.19
CA ALA A 120 9.79 25.35 0.45
C ALA A 120 8.78 25.73 1.56
N TRP A 121 7.70 24.96 1.70
CA TRP A 121 6.69 25.13 2.74
C TRP A 121 6.97 24.33 4.03
N GLY A 122 8.17 23.80 4.22
CA GLY A 122 8.61 23.16 5.46
C GLY A 122 8.16 21.72 5.63
N PHE A 123 7.84 21.03 4.52
CA PHE A 123 7.54 19.61 4.54
C PHE A 123 8.75 18.77 4.10
N ALA A 124 8.60 17.45 4.10
CA ALA A 124 9.65 16.51 3.70
C ALA A 124 10.97 16.64 4.49
N GLY A 125 10.89 17.01 5.78
CA GLY A 125 12.04 17.14 6.68
C GLY A 125 12.86 18.42 6.45
N LYS A 126 12.29 19.43 5.82
CA LYS A 126 12.89 20.75 5.62
C LYS A 126 12.25 21.80 6.53
N GLU A 127 13.00 22.87 6.81
CA GLU A 127 12.45 24.05 7.45
C GLU A 127 11.70 24.90 6.42
N ALA A 128 10.56 25.49 6.84
CA ALA A 128 9.80 26.39 5.97
C ALA A 128 10.62 27.65 5.64
N GLN A 129 10.59 28.04 4.39
CA GLN A 129 11.11 29.36 3.99
C GLN A 129 10.10 30.43 4.42
N GLU A 130 10.56 31.56 4.93
CA GLU A 130 9.70 32.66 5.37
C GLU A 130 8.87 33.23 4.22
N ASN A 131 9.49 33.42 3.05
CA ASN A 131 8.84 33.91 1.82
C ASN A 131 9.36 33.17 0.59
N PRO A 132 8.87 31.95 0.30
CA PRO A 132 9.33 31.20 -0.85
C PRO A 132 8.95 31.90 -2.17
N ASN A 133 9.90 32.01 -3.09
CA ASN A 133 9.61 32.49 -4.43
C ASN A 133 8.91 31.42 -5.26
N VAL A 134 7.59 31.33 -5.10
CA VAL A 134 6.74 30.31 -5.73
C VAL A 134 6.84 30.35 -7.25
N ASP A 135 6.83 31.54 -7.88
CA ASP A 135 6.91 31.68 -9.33
C ASP A 135 8.22 31.10 -9.89
N SER A 136 9.32 31.34 -9.20
CA SER A 136 10.63 30.77 -9.56
C SER A 136 10.65 29.24 -9.45
N ILE A 137 9.97 28.68 -8.44
CA ILE A 137 9.88 27.24 -8.25
C ILE A 137 8.97 26.61 -9.30
N LEU A 138 7.84 27.23 -9.63
CA LEU A 138 6.89 26.77 -10.64
C LEU A 138 7.54 26.67 -12.04
N ALA A 139 8.59 27.44 -12.32
CA ALA A 139 9.32 27.36 -13.58
C ALA A 139 9.85 25.94 -13.90
N PHE A 140 10.11 25.10 -12.89
CA PHE A 140 10.58 23.72 -13.03
C PHE A 140 9.67 22.68 -12.37
N VAL A 141 8.44 23.02 -12.01
CA VAL A 141 7.36 22.10 -11.63
C VAL A 141 6.45 21.89 -12.84
N GLY A 142 5.96 20.67 -13.02
CA GLY A 142 5.03 20.32 -14.09
C GLY A 142 5.27 18.90 -14.62
N ARG A 143 4.22 18.06 -14.59
CA ARG A 143 4.28 16.66 -15.04
C ARG A 143 4.82 16.50 -16.46
N GLN A 144 4.53 17.44 -17.34
CA GLN A 144 4.98 17.45 -18.74
C GLN A 144 6.50 17.58 -18.89
N LYS A 145 7.20 17.98 -17.82
CA LYS A 145 8.66 18.17 -17.81
C LYS A 145 9.42 16.88 -17.47
N VAL A 146 8.71 15.78 -17.26
CA VAL A 146 9.31 14.50 -16.91
C VAL A 146 8.62 13.36 -17.63
N ARG A 147 9.41 12.40 -18.12
CA ARG A 147 8.92 11.20 -18.80
C ARG A 147 9.93 10.05 -18.71
N ILE A 148 9.47 8.85 -18.98
CA ILE A 148 10.34 7.67 -19.07
C ILE A 148 10.49 7.27 -20.54
N GLU A 149 11.73 7.19 -20.98
CA GLU A 149 12.11 6.71 -22.31
C GLU A 149 13.17 5.61 -22.17
N ASN A 150 12.94 4.44 -22.75
CA ASN A 150 13.87 3.31 -22.75
C ASN A 150 14.41 2.95 -21.34
N GLY A 151 13.54 2.99 -20.31
CA GLY A 151 13.92 2.70 -18.92
C GLY A 151 14.71 3.80 -18.22
N ARG A 152 14.74 4.99 -18.78
CA ARG A 152 15.42 6.17 -18.23
C ARG A 152 14.46 7.30 -17.96
N LEU A 153 14.66 8.01 -16.85
CA LEU A 153 13.93 9.22 -16.51
C LEU A 153 14.55 10.40 -17.27
N ILE A 154 13.76 11.00 -18.14
CA ILE A 154 14.14 12.22 -18.87
C ILE A 154 13.47 13.40 -18.17
N LYS A 155 14.26 14.42 -17.84
CA LYS A 155 13.82 15.68 -17.28
C LYS A 155 14.14 16.81 -18.25
N ASP A 156 13.17 17.64 -18.57
CA ASP A 156 13.39 18.83 -19.45
C ASP A 156 14.18 19.94 -18.70
N ASP A 157 14.15 19.92 -17.37
CA ASP A 157 14.95 20.79 -16.51
C ASP A 157 15.56 19.93 -15.38
N PRO A 158 16.88 19.99 -15.13
CA PRO A 158 17.53 19.20 -14.09
C PRO A 158 17.05 19.51 -12.67
N ARG A 159 16.37 20.64 -12.45
CA ARG A 159 15.77 21.02 -11.17
C ARG A 159 14.46 20.30 -10.87
N VAL A 160 13.82 19.64 -11.85
CA VAL A 160 12.62 18.83 -11.63
C VAL A 160 12.91 17.75 -10.60
N GLN A 161 12.08 17.65 -9.56
CA GLN A 161 12.18 16.66 -8.52
C GLN A 161 10.82 15.99 -8.28
N LEU A 162 10.84 14.69 -8.04
CA LEU A 162 9.66 13.86 -7.84
C LEU A 162 9.41 13.60 -6.35
N ASP A 163 8.13 13.58 -5.97
CA ASP A 163 7.65 13.14 -4.67
C ASP A 163 6.46 12.18 -4.86
N PHE A 164 6.61 10.94 -4.40
CA PHE A 164 5.57 9.92 -4.47
C PHE A 164 4.84 9.70 -3.13
N ASN A 165 5.06 10.54 -2.11
CA ASN A 165 4.49 10.33 -0.78
C ASN A 165 2.96 10.20 -0.76
N SER A 166 2.28 10.83 -1.72
CA SER A 166 0.82 10.77 -1.85
C SER A 166 0.29 9.45 -2.43
N ILE A 167 1.15 8.65 -3.10
CA ILE A 167 0.74 7.42 -3.77
C ILE A 167 1.57 6.19 -3.36
N ALA A 168 2.81 6.38 -2.92
CA ALA A 168 3.73 5.28 -2.63
C ALA A 168 3.24 4.33 -1.53
N LYS A 169 2.54 4.84 -0.49
CA LYS A 169 1.96 3.99 0.55
C LYS A 169 0.85 3.09 -0.01
N GLY A 170 -0.12 3.66 -0.72
CA GLY A 170 -1.21 2.90 -1.35
C GLY A 170 -0.68 1.86 -2.34
N TYR A 171 0.30 2.23 -3.15
CA TYR A 171 0.99 1.28 -4.03
C TYR A 171 1.67 0.15 -3.24
N THR A 172 2.33 0.45 -2.12
CA THR A 172 2.97 -0.57 -1.30
C THR A 172 1.95 -1.47 -0.61
N VAL A 173 0.79 -0.94 -0.22
CA VAL A 173 -0.35 -1.74 0.26
C VAL A 173 -0.84 -2.73 -0.80
N ASP A 174 -0.91 -2.30 -2.07
CA ASP A 174 -1.25 -3.19 -3.18
C ASP A 174 -0.20 -4.30 -3.39
N LEU A 175 1.09 -3.97 -3.27
CA LEU A 175 2.17 -4.98 -3.31
C LEU A 175 2.10 -5.94 -2.12
N LEU A 176 1.76 -5.46 -0.94
CA LEU A 176 1.59 -6.27 0.26
C LEU A 176 0.37 -7.21 0.12
N ALA A 177 -0.71 -6.74 -0.49
CA ALA A 177 -1.86 -7.58 -0.82
C ALA A 177 -1.48 -8.70 -1.81
N GLN A 178 -0.74 -8.37 -2.87
CA GLN A 178 -0.21 -9.37 -3.82
C GLN A 178 0.75 -10.36 -3.13
N LEU A 179 1.56 -9.89 -2.18
CA LEU A 179 2.45 -10.74 -1.40
C LEU A 179 1.66 -11.78 -0.59
N VAL A 180 0.64 -11.39 0.16
CA VAL A 180 -0.17 -12.36 0.94
C VAL A 180 -0.96 -13.29 0.00
N GLU A 181 -1.44 -12.81 -1.14
CA GLU A 181 -2.05 -13.65 -2.18
C GLU A 181 -1.07 -14.70 -2.74
N SER A 182 0.21 -14.36 -2.89
CA SER A 182 1.25 -15.30 -3.33
C SER A 182 1.51 -16.44 -2.32
N PHE A 183 1.18 -16.22 -1.06
CA PHE A 183 1.14 -17.24 0.00
C PHE A 183 -0.21 -17.98 0.09
N GLY A 184 -1.05 -17.84 -0.94
CA GLY A 184 -2.33 -18.54 -1.06
C GLY A 184 -3.49 -17.92 -0.29
N ALA A 185 -3.33 -16.70 0.27
CA ALA A 185 -4.40 -16.01 0.97
C ALA A 185 -5.56 -15.66 0.01
N ARG A 186 -6.77 -15.97 0.46
CA ARG A 186 -8.03 -15.60 -0.21
C ARG A 186 -8.82 -14.58 0.59
N ASN A 187 -8.55 -14.52 1.89
CA ASN A 187 -9.18 -13.61 2.83
C ASN A 187 -8.07 -12.87 3.58
N TYR A 188 -8.01 -11.56 3.43
CA TYR A 188 -7.00 -10.74 4.09
C TYR A 188 -7.46 -9.30 4.29
N ILE A 189 -6.85 -8.65 5.25
CA ILE A 189 -6.75 -7.22 5.38
C ILE A 189 -5.27 -6.85 5.59
N VAL A 190 -4.80 -5.86 4.85
CA VAL A 190 -3.47 -5.27 4.97
C VAL A 190 -3.63 -3.78 5.16
N ASP A 191 -2.91 -3.22 6.14
CA ASP A 191 -2.97 -1.82 6.53
C ASP A 191 -1.55 -1.29 6.77
N ILE A 192 -1.22 -0.19 6.11
CA ILE A 192 0.02 0.57 6.33
C ILE A 192 -0.37 2.01 6.66
N GLY A 193 -0.41 2.34 7.96
CA GLY A 193 -0.68 3.70 8.44
C GLY A 193 -2.01 4.28 7.99
N GLY A 194 -3.06 3.44 7.88
CA GLY A 194 -4.41 3.83 7.50
C GLY A 194 -4.72 3.73 6.00
N GLU A 195 -3.75 3.40 5.16
CA GLU A 195 -4.01 2.90 3.81
C GLU A 195 -4.26 1.40 3.88
N VAL A 196 -5.47 1.00 3.50
CA VAL A 196 -5.99 -0.36 3.69
C VAL A 196 -6.35 -0.99 2.35
N ARG A 197 -6.04 -2.28 2.20
CA ARG A 197 -6.65 -3.14 1.18
C ARG A 197 -7.14 -4.42 1.82
N CYS A 198 -8.32 -4.86 1.41
CA CYS A 198 -8.88 -6.11 1.91
C CYS A 198 -9.55 -6.93 0.80
N LYS A 199 -9.69 -8.23 1.07
CA LYS A 199 -10.44 -9.18 0.24
C LYS A 199 -11.06 -10.25 1.12
N GLY A 200 -12.24 -10.74 0.70
CA GLY A 200 -12.95 -11.81 1.38
C GLY A 200 -13.50 -11.40 2.75
N VAL A 201 -13.39 -12.28 3.73
CA VAL A 201 -14.04 -12.16 5.04
C VAL A 201 -13.04 -12.32 6.19
N ASN A 202 -13.41 -11.87 7.37
CA ASN A 202 -12.61 -12.02 8.58
C ASN A 202 -12.76 -13.45 9.19
N ARG A 203 -12.07 -13.70 10.32
CA ARG A 203 -12.09 -14.99 11.04
C ARG A 203 -13.48 -15.50 11.43
N GLN A 204 -14.46 -14.59 11.52
CA GLN A 204 -15.87 -14.90 11.89
C GLN A 204 -16.77 -15.07 10.65
N GLY A 205 -16.21 -14.98 9.42
CA GLY A 205 -16.98 -15.03 8.18
C GLY A 205 -17.74 -13.72 7.85
N ASN A 206 -17.43 -12.62 8.52
CA ASN A 206 -18.06 -11.31 8.31
C ASN A 206 -17.16 -10.40 7.44
N PRO A 207 -17.70 -9.32 6.84
CA PRO A 207 -16.89 -8.26 6.24
C PRO A 207 -15.81 -7.75 7.19
N TRP A 208 -14.67 -7.36 6.64
CA TRP A 208 -13.62 -6.65 7.36
C TRP A 208 -14.17 -5.31 7.88
N ARG A 209 -13.81 -4.95 9.11
CA ARG A 209 -14.27 -3.70 9.73
C ARG A 209 -13.11 -2.73 9.82
N ILE A 210 -13.24 -1.58 9.15
CA ILE A 210 -12.26 -0.51 9.13
C ILE A 210 -12.84 0.68 9.89
N GLY A 211 -12.07 1.22 10.86
CA GLY A 211 -12.43 2.41 11.61
C GLY A 211 -11.86 3.66 10.94
N ILE A 212 -12.70 4.68 10.75
CA ILE A 212 -12.23 6.02 10.40
C ILE A 212 -12.19 6.84 11.69
N GLU A 213 -11.02 7.36 12.03
CA GLU A 213 -10.82 8.12 13.25
C GLU A 213 -11.38 9.53 13.17
N THR A 214 -11.76 10.07 14.33
CA THR A 214 -12.21 11.46 14.44
C THR A 214 -10.98 12.38 14.38
N PRO A 215 -10.93 13.32 13.41
CA PRO A 215 -9.79 14.22 13.26
C PRO A 215 -9.89 15.41 14.22
N PHE A 216 -9.31 15.30 15.41
CA PHE A 216 -9.13 16.41 16.33
C PHE A 216 -7.68 16.48 16.83
N ASP A 217 -7.22 17.69 17.15
CA ASP A 217 -5.86 17.91 17.61
C ASP A 217 -5.56 17.11 18.87
N GLY A 218 -4.46 16.34 18.84
CA GLY A 218 -4.06 15.49 19.96
C GLY A 218 -4.72 14.10 20.00
N ASN A 219 -5.49 13.70 18.99
CA ASN A 219 -5.94 12.31 18.85
C ASN A 219 -4.76 11.41 18.46
N MET A 220 -4.04 10.92 19.48
CA MET A 220 -2.89 10.01 19.29
C MET A 220 -3.25 8.54 19.55
N SER A 221 -4.48 8.25 19.97
CA SER A 221 -4.95 6.91 20.34
C SER A 221 -5.61 6.22 19.15
N ASN A 222 -4.95 5.21 18.60
CA ASN A 222 -5.50 4.44 17.48
C ASN A 222 -6.76 3.68 17.87
N GLY A 223 -7.85 3.91 17.14
CA GLY A 223 -9.11 3.18 17.29
C GLY A 223 -9.99 3.57 18.49
N GLU A 224 -9.58 4.52 19.33
CA GLU A 224 -10.36 4.95 20.50
C GLU A 224 -11.52 5.88 20.10
N TYR A 225 -11.24 6.83 19.22
CA TYR A 225 -12.23 7.84 18.79
C TYR A 225 -12.57 7.63 17.31
N LEU A 226 -13.56 6.77 17.06
CA LEU A 226 -13.99 6.47 15.70
C LEU A 226 -15.19 7.32 15.30
N GLN A 227 -15.02 8.09 14.23
CA GLN A 227 -16.10 8.80 13.56
C GLN A 227 -17.04 7.84 12.80
N ARG A 228 -16.49 6.81 12.19
CA ARG A 228 -17.24 5.86 11.37
C ARG A 228 -16.59 4.48 11.36
N ARG A 229 -17.42 3.44 11.18
CA ARG A 229 -16.97 2.07 10.89
C ARG A 229 -17.52 1.65 9.54
N ILE A 230 -16.63 1.12 8.69
CA ILE A 230 -16.97 0.65 7.35
C ILE A 230 -16.76 -0.85 7.30
N GLY A 231 -17.74 -1.59 6.75
CA GLY A 231 -17.60 -3.01 6.41
C GLY A 231 -17.20 -3.16 4.95
N MET A 232 -16.14 -3.92 4.65
CA MET A 232 -15.67 -4.17 3.29
C MET A 232 -15.33 -5.64 3.11
N THR A 233 -15.64 -6.18 1.92
CA THR A 233 -15.24 -7.53 1.50
C THR A 233 -14.21 -7.51 0.38
N GLU A 234 -14.02 -6.36 -0.26
CA GLU A 234 -13.04 -6.17 -1.34
C GLU A 234 -12.78 -4.67 -1.55
N GLY A 235 -11.55 -4.34 -1.96
CA GLY A 235 -11.16 -2.99 -2.35
C GLY A 235 -10.16 -2.35 -1.41
N GLY A 236 -9.92 -1.06 -1.63
CA GLY A 236 -9.01 -0.23 -0.85
C GLY A 236 -9.71 0.94 -0.18
N LEU A 237 -9.14 1.40 0.93
CA LEU A 237 -9.53 2.62 1.63
C LEU A 237 -8.27 3.39 1.99
N ALA A 238 -8.23 4.67 1.66
CA ALA A 238 -7.17 5.57 2.08
C ALA A 238 -7.76 6.74 2.86
N THR A 239 -7.05 7.16 3.90
CA THR A 239 -7.42 8.31 4.72
C THR A 239 -6.28 9.31 4.78
N SER A 240 -6.59 10.59 4.60
CA SER A 240 -5.63 11.67 4.74
C SER A 240 -6.08 12.65 5.80
N GLY A 241 -5.15 13.10 6.63
CA GLY A 241 -5.42 14.07 7.69
C GLY A 241 -4.15 14.76 8.16
N ASN A 242 -4.29 15.92 8.78
CA ASN A 242 -3.19 16.73 9.32
C ASN A 242 -3.23 16.90 10.85
N TYR A 243 -4.10 16.18 11.54
CA TYR A 243 -4.37 16.34 12.99
C TYR A 243 -3.34 15.63 13.89
N ARG A 244 -2.42 14.85 13.34
CA ARG A 244 -1.33 14.15 14.05
C ARG A 244 0.05 14.73 13.74
N ARG A 245 0.13 16.05 13.67
CA ARG A 245 1.40 16.76 13.49
C ARG A 245 1.95 17.28 14.80
#